data_e4aaab8915e29b838dc984d1f3770148
#
_entry.id   e4aaab8915e29b838dc984d1f3770148
#
_cell.length_a   1.000
_cell.length_b   1.000
_cell.length_c   1.000
_cell.angle_alpha   90.00
_cell.angle_beta   90.00
_cell.angle_gamma   90.00
#
_symmetry.space_group_name_H-M   'P 1'
#
loop_
_entity.id
_entity.type
_entity.pdbx_description
1 polymer ?
#
loop_
_entity_poly.entity_id
_entity_poly.type
_entity_poly.pdbx_seq_one_letter_code
_entity_poly.pdbx_strand_id
1 'polypeptide(L)'
;MKLYDCCMYFDEDLILDLRLNTLNDHVDEFVIAEATRDHAGNEKKLNFDYKNFSKFKNKIKYLIVDDIPINVKSKKKNWTPNHWRDQHQRNSLVRGFQNYNDNDLIMISDIDEIPDPNKLSEFKIENKYACFMQKNFQSKLNLLNITDKYWMGTKICQKKYLKSPQWLRNIKTKKRPFWKFYKPKEPQLIFDGGWHFSFLKKPKDISIKISV
;
A
#
# COMPACT_ATOMS: atom_id res chain seq x y z
N MET A 1 3.60 -13.39 16.97
CA MET A 1 3.93 -12.47 15.87
C MET A 1 2.69 -12.35 15.03
N LYS A 2 2.16 -11.15 14.89
CA LYS A 2 0.96 -10.84 14.12
C LYS A 2 1.33 -10.25 12.78
N LEU A 3 0.42 -10.32 11.82
CA LEU A 3 0.56 -9.75 10.47
C LEU A 3 -0.54 -8.72 10.22
N TYR A 4 -0.12 -7.54 9.83
CA TYR A 4 -1.00 -6.40 9.55
C TYR A 4 -0.89 -5.97 8.09
N ASP A 5 -2.04 -5.78 7.46
CA ASP A 5 -2.16 -5.31 6.09
C ASP A 5 -2.59 -3.85 6.07
N CYS A 6 -1.75 -2.97 5.52
CA CYS A 6 -1.92 -1.53 5.61
C CYS A 6 -1.99 -0.91 4.21
N CYS A 7 -3.11 -0.25 3.87
CA CYS A 7 -3.30 0.41 2.58
C CYS A 7 -4.03 1.75 2.72
N MET A 8 -3.90 2.58 1.68
CA MET A 8 -4.70 3.78 1.50
C MET A 8 -5.96 3.43 0.71
N TYR A 9 -7.06 4.11 1.05
CA TYR A 9 -8.35 3.97 0.37
C TYR A 9 -8.84 5.34 -0.11
N PHE A 10 -9.52 5.34 -1.26
CA PHE A 10 -10.15 6.53 -1.82
C PHE A 10 -11.64 6.27 -2.17
N ASP A 11 -11.92 5.31 -3.08
CA ASP A 11 -13.27 4.93 -3.53
C ASP A 11 -13.30 3.53 -4.19
N GLU A 12 -12.30 2.70 -3.88
CA GLU A 12 -12.08 1.43 -4.55
C GLU A 12 -12.79 0.27 -3.83
N ASP A 13 -14.09 0.35 -3.56
CA ASP A 13 -14.85 -0.67 -2.81
C ASP A 13 -14.66 -2.09 -3.35
N LEU A 14 -14.73 -2.27 -4.68
CA LEU A 14 -14.56 -3.59 -5.29
C LEU A 14 -13.18 -4.18 -5.01
N ILE A 15 -12.14 -3.37 -5.11
CA ILE A 15 -10.76 -3.82 -4.86
C ILE A 15 -10.52 -4.06 -3.38
N LEU A 16 -11.09 -3.20 -2.53
CA LEU A 16 -11.03 -3.39 -1.08
C LEU A 16 -11.72 -4.70 -0.68
N ASP A 17 -12.92 -4.96 -1.19
CA ASP A 17 -13.64 -6.22 -0.90
C ASP A 17 -12.83 -7.45 -1.37
N LEU A 18 -12.29 -7.41 -2.58
CA LEU A 18 -11.42 -8.48 -3.09
C LEU A 18 -10.21 -8.70 -2.17
N ARG A 19 -9.53 -7.61 -1.76
CA ARG A 19 -8.38 -7.65 -0.85
C ARG A 19 -8.74 -8.26 0.50
N LEU A 20 -9.81 -7.78 1.12
CA LEU A 20 -10.28 -8.25 2.42
C LEU A 20 -10.63 -9.75 2.36
N ASN A 21 -11.37 -10.20 1.34
CA ASN A 21 -11.70 -11.62 1.18
C ASN A 21 -10.45 -12.48 0.94
N THR A 22 -9.48 -11.99 0.15
CA THR A 22 -8.26 -12.75 -0.15
C THR A 22 -7.36 -12.93 1.07
N LEU A 23 -7.27 -11.91 1.94
CA LEU A 23 -6.29 -11.88 3.03
C LEU A 23 -6.90 -12.20 4.40
N ASN A 24 -8.23 -12.29 4.53
CA ASN A 24 -8.90 -12.40 5.83
C ASN A 24 -8.33 -13.49 6.76
N ASP A 25 -8.05 -14.67 6.22
CA ASP A 25 -7.61 -15.81 7.02
C ASP A 25 -6.10 -15.79 7.32
N HIS A 26 -5.38 -14.82 6.77
CA HIS A 26 -3.93 -14.73 6.83
C HIS A 26 -3.41 -13.52 7.59
N VAL A 27 -4.23 -12.46 7.77
CA VAL A 27 -3.86 -11.26 8.50
C VAL A 27 -4.67 -11.13 9.79
N ASP A 28 -4.06 -10.52 10.80
CA ASP A 28 -4.71 -10.26 12.08
C ASP A 28 -5.59 -9.01 12.02
N GLU A 29 -5.16 -7.97 11.29
CA GLU A 29 -5.88 -6.70 11.17
C GLU A 29 -5.55 -5.99 9.85
N PHE A 30 -6.54 -5.28 9.31
CA PHE A 30 -6.43 -4.38 8.17
C PHE A 30 -6.40 -2.93 8.66
N VAL A 31 -5.36 -2.19 8.34
CA VAL A 31 -5.25 -0.76 8.63
C VAL A 31 -5.52 0.02 7.34
N ILE A 32 -6.65 0.72 7.30
CA ILE A 32 -7.13 1.42 6.11
C ILE A 32 -7.15 2.92 6.39
N ALA A 33 -6.41 3.72 5.61
CA ALA A 33 -6.35 5.16 5.77
C ALA A 33 -7.07 5.88 4.62
N GLU A 34 -8.06 6.70 4.95
CA GLU A 34 -8.73 7.57 3.98
C GLU A 34 -8.54 9.03 4.36
N ALA A 35 -8.18 9.86 3.38
CA ALA A 35 -8.00 11.28 3.58
C ALA A 35 -9.29 12.07 3.32
N THR A 36 -9.46 13.20 4.03
CA THR A 36 -10.55 14.18 3.81
C THR A 36 -10.29 15.08 2.61
N ARG A 37 -9.11 14.96 1.98
CA ARG A 37 -8.71 15.68 0.77
C ARG A 37 -8.17 14.70 -0.27
N ASP A 38 -8.34 15.06 -1.55
CA ASP A 38 -7.71 14.35 -2.65
C ASP A 38 -6.22 14.74 -2.80
N HIS A 39 -5.51 14.11 -3.73
CA HIS A 39 -4.10 14.41 -3.96
C HIS A 39 -3.89 15.80 -4.57
N ALA A 40 -4.87 16.38 -5.24
CA ALA A 40 -4.84 17.78 -5.70
C ALA A 40 -5.02 18.77 -4.54
N GLY A 41 -5.54 18.32 -3.39
CA GLY A 41 -5.75 19.11 -2.18
C GLY A 41 -7.19 19.62 -2.03
N ASN A 42 -8.09 19.20 -2.90
CA ASN A 42 -9.51 19.53 -2.80
C ASN A 42 -10.16 18.73 -1.67
N GLU A 43 -11.14 19.33 -1.01
CA GLU A 43 -11.95 18.61 -0.02
C GLU A 43 -12.79 17.53 -0.69
N LYS A 44 -12.87 16.38 -0.03
CA LYS A 44 -13.73 15.28 -0.47
C LYS A 44 -14.50 14.69 0.71
N LYS A 45 -15.62 14.08 0.41
CA LYS A 45 -16.35 13.25 1.37
C LYS A 45 -15.62 11.94 1.58
N LEU A 46 -15.75 11.38 2.79
CA LEU A 46 -15.30 10.03 3.08
C LEU A 46 -16.22 9.02 2.39
N ASN A 47 -15.63 8.06 1.73
CA ASN A 47 -16.34 7.04 0.95
C ASN A 47 -16.47 5.70 1.70
N PHE A 48 -15.57 5.44 2.68
CA PHE A 48 -15.58 4.19 3.40
C PHE A 48 -16.84 4.05 4.27
N ASP A 49 -17.58 2.95 4.07
CA ASP A 49 -18.72 2.58 4.93
C ASP A 49 -18.54 1.15 5.44
N TYR A 50 -18.50 0.98 6.78
CA TYR A 50 -18.44 -0.33 7.42
C TYR A 50 -19.60 -1.29 7.01
N LYS A 51 -20.73 -0.76 6.55
CA LYS A 51 -21.86 -1.60 6.10
C LYS A 51 -21.48 -2.44 4.89
N ASN A 52 -20.66 -1.89 3.98
CA ASN A 52 -20.19 -2.59 2.79
C ASN A 52 -19.21 -3.73 3.14
N PHE A 53 -18.54 -3.63 4.30
CA PHE A 53 -17.49 -4.55 4.75
C PHE A 53 -17.80 -5.18 6.11
N SER A 54 -19.09 -5.35 6.43
CA SER A 54 -19.56 -5.81 7.75
C SER A 54 -18.94 -7.13 8.20
N LYS A 55 -18.68 -8.06 7.27
CA LYS A 55 -18.00 -9.34 7.50
C LYS A 55 -16.62 -9.17 8.15
N PHE A 56 -15.94 -8.08 7.86
CA PHE A 56 -14.55 -7.83 8.29
C PHE A 56 -14.44 -6.78 9.39
N LYS A 57 -15.57 -6.28 9.89
CA LYS A 57 -15.62 -5.15 10.85
C LYS A 57 -14.68 -5.31 12.05
N ASN A 58 -14.54 -6.52 12.57
CA ASN A 58 -13.71 -6.81 13.74
C ASN A 58 -12.21 -6.84 13.45
N LYS A 59 -11.83 -6.84 12.15
CA LYS A 59 -10.42 -6.81 11.70
C LYS A 59 -10.05 -5.51 11.03
N ILE A 60 -10.99 -4.60 10.76
CA ILE A 60 -10.71 -3.33 10.10
C ILE A 60 -10.47 -2.24 11.15
N LYS A 61 -9.31 -1.62 11.05
CA LYS A 61 -8.96 -0.37 11.72
C LYS A 61 -8.94 0.76 10.71
N TYR A 62 -10.02 1.51 10.67
CA TYR A 62 -10.18 2.63 9.75
C TYR A 62 -9.64 3.92 10.37
N LEU A 63 -8.83 4.64 9.58
CA LEU A 63 -8.17 5.89 9.96
C LEU A 63 -8.62 7.02 9.05
N ILE A 64 -9.16 8.07 9.64
CA ILE A 64 -9.44 9.32 8.93
C ILE A 64 -8.18 10.19 9.00
N VAL A 65 -7.72 10.67 7.83
CA VAL A 65 -6.58 11.58 7.71
C VAL A 65 -7.12 12.95 7.33
N ASP A 66 -7.35 13.78 8.34
CA ASP A 66 -7.94 15.11 8.23
C ASP A 66 -6.90 16.26 8.25
N ASP A 67 -5.63 15.89 8.47
CA ASP A 67 -4.48 16.80 8.57
C ASP A 67 -3.62 16.84 7.30
N ILE A 68 -4.21 16.57 6.14
CA ILE A 68 -3.51 16.65 4.83
C ILE A 68 -2.99 18.08 4.60
N PRO A 69 -1.70 18.28 4.32
CA PRO A 69 -1.14 19.60 4.13
C PRO A 69 -1.69 20.30 2.88
N ILE A 70 -2.23 21.52 3.07
CA ILE A 70 -2.83 22.33 1.99
C ILE A 70 -1.73 23.06 1.23
N ASN A 71 -0.88 23.81 1.93
CA ASN A 71 0.17 24.64 1.35
C ASN A 71 1.52 23.93 1.38
N VAL A 72 1.80 23.13 0.34
CA VAL A 72 3.05 22.40 0.24
C VAL A 72 3.99 23.10 -0.73
N LYS A 73 5.10 23.61 -0.20
CA LYS A 73 6.24 24.08 -1.02
C LYS A 73 7.21 22.93 -1.21
N SER A 74 7.29 22.39 -2.42
CA SER A 74 8.24 21.32 -2.71
C SER A 74 9.67 21.87 -2.75
N LYS A 75 10.55 21.32 -1.89
CA LYS A 75 12.01 21.55 -1.95
C LYS A 75 12.73 20.54 -2.84
N LYS A 76 12.04 19.53 -3.36
CA LYS A 76 12.61 18.49 -4.23
C LYS A 76 12.23 18.76 -5.67
N LYS A 77 13.23 18.78 -6.56
CA LYS A 77 13.14 19.17 -7.99
C LYS A 77 12.03 18.44 -8.78
N ASN A 78 11.63 17.24 -8.37
CA ASN A 78 10.66 16.39 -9.09
C ASN A 78 9.44 15.99 -8.24
N TRP A 79 9.17 16.71 -7.15
CA TRP A 79 8.04 16.41 -6.28
C TRP A 79 6.98 17.51 -6.36
N THR A 80 5.81 17.14 -6.83
CA THR A 80 4.63 18.00 -6.84
C THR A 80 3.95 18.00 -5.46
N PRO A 81 3.07 18.96 -5.16
CA PRO A 81 2.23 18.93 -3.97
C PRO A 81 1.45 17.61 -3.81
N ASN A 82 1.00 17.00 -4.91
CA ASN A 82 0.27 15.73 -4.91
C ASN A 82 1.11 14.59 -4.31
N HIS A 83 2.39 14.49 -4.67
CA HIS A 83 3.30 13.49 -4.09
C HIS A 83 3.48 13.66 -2.57
N TRP A 84 3.46 14.90 -2.07
CA TRP A 84 3.56 15.16 -0.65
C TRP A 84 2.30 14.76 0.11
N ARG A 85 1.12 14.98 -0.47
CA ARG A 85 -0.16 14.57 0.12
C ARG A 85 -0.30 13.06 0.13
N ASP A 86 0.04 12.39 -0.98
CA ASP A 86 0.12 10.93 -1.06
C ASP A 86 1.07 10.35 0.01
N GLN A 87 2.27 10.93 0.12
CA GLN A 87 3.22 10.53 1.16
C GLN A 87 2.66 10.74 2.58
N HIS A 88 1.96 11.87 2.82
CA HIS A 88 1.38 12.17 4.12
C HIS A 88 0.31 11.15 4.50
N GLN A 89 -0.63 10.89 3.59
CA GLN A 89 -1.68 9.89 3.80
C GLN A 89 -1.08 8.50 4.05
N ARG A 90 -0.09 8.08 3.26
CA ARG A 90 0.58 6.78 3.46
C ARG A 90 1.31 6.73 4.80
N ASN A 91 1.99 7.79 5.20
CA ASN A 91 2.67 7.83 6.49
C ASN A 91 1.70 7.84 7.68
N SER A 92 0.48 8.33 7.50
CA SER A 92 -0.56 8.32 8.54
C SER A 92 -1.02 6.91 8.92
N LEU A 93 -0.75 5.90 8.08
CA LEU A 93 -0.98 4.48 8.42
C LEU A 93 -0.29 4.08 9.74
N VAL A 94 0.84 4.72 10.10
CA VAL A 94 1.54 4.43 11.36
C VAL A 94 0.64 4.63 12.59
N ARG A 95 -0.35 5.51 12.53
CA ARG A 95 -1.31 5.77 13.60
C ARG A 95 -2.14 4.52 13.95
N GLY A 96 -2.31 3.63 12.96
CA GLY A 96 -3.04 2.39 13.13
C GLY A 96 -2.29 1.32 13.91
N PHE A 97 -0.96 1.33 13.90
CA PHE A 97 -0.14 0.27 14.48
C PHE A 97 0.94 0.74 15.48
N GLN A 98 0.76 1.95 16.07
CA GLN A 98 1.72 2.48 17.05
C GLN A 98 1.99 1.54 18.21
N ASN A 99 0.93 0.89 18.72
CA ASN A 99 0.96 0.03 19.91
C ASN A 99 1.20 -1.45 19.60
N TYR A 100 1.56 -1.80 18.35
CA TYR A 100 1.87 -3.18 17.97
C TYR A 100 3.27 -3.57 18.41
N ASN A 101 3.52 -4.89 18.55
CA ASN A 101 4.81 -5.39 18.97
C ASN A 101 5.88 -5.16 17.90
N ASP A 102 7.11 -4.91 18.32
CA ASP A 102 8.23 -4.64 17.42
C ASP A 102 8.56 -5.80 16.47
N ASN A 103 8.20 -7.02 16.85
CA ASN A 103 8.37 -8.22 16.02
C ASN A 103 7.20 -8.50 15.08
N ASP A 104 6.09 -7.78 15.20
CA ASP A 104 4.95 -7.96 14.31
C ASP A 104 5.29 -7.52 12.88
N LEU A 105 4.63 -8.14 11.92
CA LEU A 105 4.86 -7.92 10.50
C LEU A 105 3.89 -6.86 9.97
N ILE A 106 4.43 -5.89 9.27
CA ILE A 106 3.67 -4.81 8.64
C ILE A 106 3.84 -4.92 7.12
N MET A 107 2.74 -5.10 6.42
CA MET A 107 2.67 -4.96 4.96
C MET A 107 2.18 -3.55 4.61
N ILE A 108 2.87 -2.90 3.67
CA ILE A 108 2.47 -1.59 3.12
C ILE A 108 2.31 -1.73 1.61
N SER A 109 1.14 -1.36 1.11
CA SER A 109 0.81 -1.42 -0.32
C SER A 109 -0.19 -0.34 -0.72
N ASP A 110 -0.31 -0.12 -2.02
CA ASP A 110 -1.49 0.54 -2.56
C ASP A 110 -2.65 -0.46 -2.57
N ILE A 111 -3.88 0.03 -2.58
CA ILE A 111 -5.05 -0.83 -2.38
C ILE A 111 -5.19 -1.92 -3.45
N ASP A 112 -4.74 -1.62 -4.66
CA ASP A 112 -4.79 -2.50 -5.84
C ASP A 112 -3.61 -3.47 -5.96
N GLU A 113 -2.71 -3.47 -4.96
CA GLU A 113 -1.56 -4.38 -4.84
C GLU A 113 -1.88 -5.47 -3.81
N ILE A 114 -2.52 -6.55 -4.22
CA ILE A 114 -2.95 -7.64 -3.34
C ILE A 114 -1.87 -8.73 -3.30
N PRO A 115 -1.22 -9.00 -2.15
CA PRO A 115 -0.26 -10.10 -2.06
C PRO A 115 -0.96 -11.46 -2.10
N ASP A 116 -0.30 -12.47 -2.68
CA ASP A 116 -0.76 -13.86 -2.60
C ASP A 116 -0.53 -14.40 -1.18
N PRO A 117 -1.59 -14.78 -0.45
CA PRO A 117 -1.45 -15.29 0.91
C PRO A 117 -0.59 -16.55 1.00
N ASN A 118 -0.56 -17.39 -0.04
CA ASN A 118 0.29 -18.58 -0.09
C ASN A 118 1.80 -18.25 -0.13
N LYS A 119 2.14 -17.01 -0.50
CA LYS A 119 3.52 -16.51 -0.60
C LYS A 119 4.00 -15.76 0.65
N LEU A 120 3.13 -15.51 1.61
CA LEU A 120 3.50 -14.77 2.84
C LEU A 120 4.58 -15.50 3.64
N SER A 121 4.53 -16.83 3.70
CA SER A 121 5.50 -17.67 4.40
C SER A 121 6.91 -17.68 3.75
N GLU A 122 7.04 -17.23 2.51
CA GLU A 122 8.35 -17.10 1.85
C GLU A 122 9.18 -15.93 2.39
N PHE A 123 8.57 -14.99 3.13
CA PHE A 123 9.32 -13.89 3.75
C PHE A 123 10.25 -14.40 4.84
N LYS A 124 11.56 -14.22 4.64
CA LYS A 124 12.60 -14.57 5.61
C LYS A 124 12.94 -13.34 6.44
N ILE A 125 12.71 -13.43 7.75
CA ILE A 125 12.86 -12.30 8.71
C ILE A 125 14.29 -11.74 8.72
N GLU A 126 15.30 -12.57 8.51
CA GLU A 126 16.72 -12.18 8.43
C GLU A 126 17.01 -11.20 7.28
N ASN A 127 16.17 -11.17 6.25
CA ASN A 127 16.28 -10.20 5.15
C ASN A 127 15.79 -8.81 5.52
N LYS A 128 15.13 -8.64 6.68
CA LYS A 128 14.50 -7.40 7.19
C LYS A 128 13.35 -6.88 6.37
N TYR A 129 13.43 -6.92 5.03
CA TYR A 129 12.44 -6.41 4.09
C TYR A 129 12.23 -7.40 2.96
N ALA A 130 10.98 -7.51 2.49
CA ALA A 130 10.69 -8.16 1.22
C ALA A 130 9.77 -7.28 0.34
N CYS A 131 9.82 -7.54 -0.96
CA CYS A 131 8.92 -6.99 -1.95
C CYS A 131 8.26 -8.13 -2.72
N PHE A 132 6.93 -8.14 -2.73
CA PHE A 132 6.14 -9.05 -3.53
C PHE A 132 6.12 -8.56 -4.98
N MET A 133 6.68 -9.38 -5.87
CA MET A 133 6.67 -9.16 -7.31
C MET A 133 5.34 -9.69 -7.85
N GLN A 134 4.40 -8.79 -8.07
CA GLN A 134 3.00 -9.09 -8.37
C GLN A 134 2.75 -9.09 -9.87
N LYS A 135 1.86 -9.97 -10.36
CA LYS A 135 1.43 -9.97 -11.76
C LYS A 135 0.64 -8.69 -12.04
N ASN A 136 0.98 -8.00 -13.11
CA ASN A 136 0.40 -6.71 -13.48
C ASN A 136 -0.79 -6.89 -14.41
N PHE A 137 -2.01 -6.67 -13.90
CA PHE A 137 -3.25 -6.72 -14.67
C PHE A 137 -3.76 -5.30 -14.92
N GLN A 138 -4.25 -5.04 -16.13
CA GLN A 138 -4.65 -3.71 -16.54
C GLN A 138 -6.10 -3.70 -17.02
N SER A 139 -6.91 -2.82 -16.47
CA SER A 139 -8.31 -2.55 -16.83
C SER A 139 -9.29 -3.71 -16.62
N LYS A 140 -8.83 -4.95 -16.47
CA LYS A 140 -9.64 -6.15 -16.18
C LYS A 140 -8.86 -7.12 -15.30
N LEU A 141 -9.58 -7.92 -14.51
CA LEU A 141 -8.99 -8.92 -13.60
C LEU A 141 -8.18 -10.02 -14.31
N ASN A 142 -8.42 -10.26 -15.59
CA ASN A 142 -7.81 -11.30 -16.40
C ASN A 142 -6.94 -10.76 -17.56
N LEU A 143 -6.72 -9.46 -17.66
CA LEU A 143 -5.91 -8.87 -18.72
C LEU A 143 -4.49 -8.61 -18.20
N LEU A 144 -3.61 -9.60 -18.33
CA LEU A 144 -2.21 -9.51 -17.95
C LEU A 144 -1.46 -8.57 -18.90
N ASN A 145 -0.73 -7.59 -18.34
CA ASN A 145 0.21 -6.77 -19.12
C ASN A 145 1.43 -7.62 -19.47
N ILE A 146 1.56 -7.99 -20.74
CA ILE A 146 2.67 -8.85 -21.22
C ILE A 146 3.99 -8.08 -21.37
N THR A 147 3.94 -6.76 -21.54
CA THR A 147 5.12 -5.90 -21.70
C THR A 147 5.76 -5.61 -20.34
N ASP A 148 4.93 -5.33 -19.32
CA ASP A 148 5.37 -5.04 -17.95
C ASP A 148 4.69 -6.03 -16.99
N LYS A 149 5.10 -7.29 -17.10
CA LYS A 149 4.45 -8.44 -16.49
C LYS A 149 4.46 -8.39 -14.95
N TYR A 150 5.51 -7.81 -14.35
CA TYR A 150 5.68 -7.80 -12.91
C TYR A 150 5.71 -6.37 -12.37
N TRP A 151 4.91 -6.14 -11.36
CA TRP A 151 4.86 -4.91 -10.58
C TRP A 151 5.57 -5.09 -9.23
N MET A 152 6.34 -4.09 -8.83
CA MET A 152 6.96 -4.04 -7.50
C MET A 152 5.91 -3.56 -6.49
N GLY A 153 5.07 -4.48 -6.02
CA GLY A 153 3.90 -4.18 -5.22
C GLY A 153 4.15 -4.13 -3.71
N THR A 154 3.32 -4.87 -2.97
CA THR A 154 3.34 -4.94 -1.50
C THR A 154 4.75 -5.14 -0.94
N LYS A 155 5.09 -4.38 0.10
CA LYS A 155 6.33 -4.57 0.85
C LYS A 155 6.04 -4.92 2.29
N ILE A 156 6.86 -5.80 2.85
CA ILE A 156 6.73 -6.32 4.22
C ILE A 156 8.03 -6.13 5.00
N CYS A 157 7.89 -5.83 6.29
CA CYS A 157 8.98 -5.86 7.26
C CYS A 157 8.45 -6.10 8.67
N GLN A 158 9.34 -6.42 9.63
CA GLN A 158 8.99 -6.30 11.03
C GLN A 158 8.86 -4.82 11.42
N LYS A 159 7.92 -4.49 12.34
CA LYS A 159 7.68 -3.11 12.80
C LYS A 159 8.97 -2.40 13.24
N LYS A 160 9.85 -3.06 13.97
CA LYS A 160 11.14 -2.49 14.44
C LYS A 160 12.07 -1.99 13.32
N TYR A 161 11.89 -2.48 12.08
CA TYR A 161 12.68 -2.04 10.93
C TYR A 161 11.95 -0.99 10.08
N LEU A 162 10.69 -0.69 10.39
CA LEU A 162 9.90 0.29 9.67
C LEU A 162 10.24 1.72 10.12
N LYS A 163 10.89 2.49 9.26
CA LYS A 163 11.14 3.92 9.54
C LYS A 163 9.90 4.77 9.29
N SER A 164 9.22 4.53 8.19
CA SER A 164 7.87 5.04 7.87
C SER A 164 7.27 4.23 6.72
N PRO A 165 5.94 4.21 6.54
CA PRO A 165 5.29 3.55 5.42
C PRO A 165 5.84 3.97 4.05
N GLN A 166 5.97 5.27 3.79
CA GLN A 166 6.53 5.78 2.55
C GLN A 166 8.00 5.40 2.35
N TRP A 167 8.78 5.35 3.44
CA TRP A 167 10.18 4.92 3.36
C TRP A 167 10.27 3.45 2.92
N LEU A 168 9.42 2.57 3.47
CA LEU A 168 9.37 1.17 3.06
C LEU A 168 9.00 1.03 1.58
N ARG A 169 7.97 1.77 1.12
CA ARG A 169 7.60 1.83 -0.31
C ARG A 169 8.76 2.26 -1.21
N ASN A 170 9.61 3.15 -0.74
CA ASN A 170 10.73 3.71 -1.52
C ASN A 170 11.99 2.83 -1.54
N ILE A 171 12.04 1.73 -0.79
CA ILE A 171 13.19 0.81 -0.84
C ILE A 171 13.32 0.25 -2.26
N LYS A 172 14.50 0.48 -2.86
CA LYS A 172 14.78 0.04 -4.23
C LYS A 172 15.05 -1.46 -4.27
N THR A 173 14.51 -2.15 -5.27
CA THR A 173 14.71 -3.58 -5.50
C THR A 173 16.00 -3.89 -6.26
N LYS A 174 16.62 -2.88 -6.91
CA LYS A 174 17.91 -3.02 -7.59
C LYS A 174 19.06 -3.06 -6.57
N LYS A 175 20.04 -3.93 -6.82
CA LYS A 175 21.27 -4.00 -6.02
C LYS A 175 21.90 -2.62 -5.90
N ARG A 176 22.29 -2.26 -4.66
CA ARG A 176 23.02 -1.02 -4.43
C ARG A 176 24.50 -1.22 -4.74
N PRO A 177 25.21 -0.20 -5.28
CA PRO A 177 26.64 -0.20 -5.34
C PRO A 177 27.24 -0.31 -3.92
N PHE A 178 28.39 -1.02 -3.77
CA PHE A 178 29.00 -1.29 -2.47
C PHE A 178 29.35 -0.02 -1.66
N TRP A 179 29.70 1.09 -2.34
CA TRP A 179 30.00 2.39 -1.69
C TRP A 179 28.78 3.11 -1.12
N LYS A 180 27.56 2.63 -1.40
CA LYS A 180 26.32 3.21 -0.86
C LYS A 180 25.82 2.44 0.37
N PHE A 181 26.75 2.09 1.29
CA PHE A 181 26.46 1.31 2.50
C PHE A 181 25.43 1.99 3.43
N TYR A 182 25.26 3.32 3.36
CA TYR A 182 24.26 4.09 4.11
C TYR A 182 22.81 3.86 3.64
N LYS A 183 22.61 3.28 2.44
CA LYS A 183 21.27 2.93 1.95
C LYS A 183 20.85 1.56 2.48
N PRO A 184 19.53 1.33 2.66
CA PRO A 184 19.03 -0.01 3.00
C PRO A 184 19.55 -1.04 2.00
N LYS A 185 19.81 -2.26 2.51
CA LYS A 185 20.04 -3.42 1.63
C LYS A 185 18.80 -3.64 0.76
N GLU A 186 18.98 -4.18 -0.43
CA GLU A 186 17.87 -4.58 -1.29
C GLU A 186 16.94 -5.56 -0.56
N PRO A 187 15.61 -5.45 -0.73
CA PRO A 187 14.66 -6.37 -0.14
C PRO A 187 14.75 -7.74 -0.80
N GLN A 188 14.36 -8.79 -0.09
CA GLN A 188 14.05 -10.08 -0.69
C GLN A 188 12.96 -9.89 -1.74
N LEU A 189 13.12 -10.51 -2.93
CA LEU A 189 12.08 -10.53 -3.94
C LEU A 189 11.31 -11.85 -3.85
N ILE A 190 9.99 -11.75 -3.70
CA ILE A 190 9.07 -12.88 -3.68
C ILE A 190 8.30 -12.85 -5.00
N PHE A 191 8.70 -13.72 -5.94
CA PHE A 191 8.10 -13.79 -7.28
C PHE A 191 6.73 -14.48 -7.24
N ASP A 192 5.89 -14.15 -8.23
CA ASP A 192 4.47 -14.55 -8.27
C ASP A 192 3.75 -14.21 -6.96
N GLY A 193 4.18 -13.11 -6.34
CA GLY A 193 3.79 -12.69 -5.01
C GLY A 193 2.42 -12.03 -4.91
N GLY A 194 1.54 -12.24 -5.91
CA GLY A 194 0.18 -11.73 -5.93
C GLY A 194 -0.17 -10.94 -7.19
N TRP A 195 -1.08 -9.98 -7.04
CA TRP A 195 -1.73 -9.30 -8.16
C TRP A 195 -1.71 -7.79 -7.95
N HIS A 196 -1.41 -7.06 -9.02
CA HIS A 196 -1.59 -5.63 -9.11
C HIS A 196 -2.67 -5.33 -10.16
N PHE A 197 -3.71 -4.63 -9.78
CA PHE A 197 -4.89 -4.38 -10.60
C PHE A 197 -5.04 -2.91 -10.97
N SER A 198 -4.31 -2.46 -12.00
CA SER A 198 -4.41 -1.08 -12.47
C SER A 198 -5.72 -0.80 -13.18
N PHE A 199 -6.32 0.35 -12.87
CA PHE A 199 -7.46 0.89 -13.60
C PHE A 199 -8.68 -0.03 -13.70
N LEU A 200 -9.04 -0.76 -12.64
CA LEU A 200 -10.29 -1.52 -12.56
C LEU A 200 -11.50 -0.62 -12.31
N LYS A 201 -11.73 0.32 -13.20
CA LYS A 201 -12.87 1.27 -13.17
C LYS A 201 -13.47 1.40 -14.56
N LYS A 202 -14.69 1.95 -14.64
CA LYS A 202 -15.27 2.33 -15.94
C LYS A 202 -14.41 3.43 -16.59
N PRO A 203 -14.32 3.51 -17.93
CA PRO A 203 -13.49 4.50 -18.63
C PRO A 203 -13.70 5.94 -18.15
N LYS A 204 -14.95 6.32 -17.85
CA LYS A 204 -15.30 7.65 -17.32
C LYS A 204 -14.62 7.93 -15.96
N ASP A 205 -14.61 6.94 -15.07
CA ASP A 205 -14.05 7.08 -13.72
C ASP A 205 -12.51 7.08 -13.77
N ILE A 206 -11.92 6.37 -14.76
CA ILE A 206 -10.49 6.41 -15.04
C ILE A 206 -10.06 7.83 -15.47
N SER A 207 -10.83 8.47 -16.34
CA SER A 207 -10.55 9.85 -16.79
C SER A 207 -10.54 10.82 -15.62
N ILE A 208 -11.47 10.69 -14.67
CA ILE A 208 -11.52 11.51 -13.45
C ILE A 208 -10.27 11.26 -12.59
N LYS A 209 -9.87 10.00 -12.40
CA LYS A 209 -8.69 9.66 -11.60
C LYS A 209 -7.39 10.21 -12.19
N ILE A 210 -7.28 10.33 -13.51
CA ILE A 210 -6.08 10.87 -14.19
C ILE A 210 -6.05 12.40 -14.12
N SER A 211 -7.19 13.06 -14.00
CA SER A 211 -7.29 14.53 -13.96
C SER A 211 -7.09 15.13 -12.55
N VAL A 212 -7.01 14.30 -11.52
CA VAL A 212 -6.77 14.66 -10.11
C VAL A 212 -5.32 14.35 -9.71
#